data_08f84538616533d982cf3bc523d8b879
#
_entry.id   08f84538616533d982cf3bc523d8b879
#
_cell.length_a   1.000
_cell.length_b   1.000
_cell.length_c   1.000
_cell.angle_alpha   90.00
_cell.angle_beta   90.00
_cell.angle_gamma   90.00
#
_symmetry.space_group_name_H-M   'P 1'
#
loop_
_entity.id
_entity.type
_entity.pdbx_description
1 polymer ?
#
loop_
_entity_poly.entity_id
_entity_poly.type
_entity_poly.pdbx_seq_one_letter_code
_entity_poly.pdbx_strand_id
1 'polypeptide(L)'
;VYEHLSNLRQLGVYNYMLSWTLGGWPSLSLDLTNAFGKGEDLDGWYCKTFGENASAIREAVRLLCCGFKNYPFSLSGLYDSPKNHGYANLWHFEREEIPSMMVSFSFDDYEQWLGPYPYEVYVSQMKKLLTETERGIALLERYKSEEKVFEIWLYASVVYLHFAADYEQTVFSFLKRDIRNYKKEIGEVLSLAEEGTKRLMALQKLDGKIGYEASNHYFYTTRNLKEKLLNLYRLKEKLNSL
;
A
#
# COMPACT_ATOMS: atom_id res chain seq x y z
N VAL A 1 -4.06 -10.47 -12.94
CA VAL A 1 -3.66 -11.90 -12.87
C VAL A 1 -4.36 -12.67 -13.99
N TYR A 2 -5.69 -12.77 -14.03
CA TYR A 2 -6.44 -13.61 -14.98
C TYR A 2 -6.08 -13.30 -16.46
N GLU A 3 -6.08 -12.03 -16.85
CA GLU A 3 -5.66 -11.59 -18.19
C GLU A 3 -4.22 -12.02 -18.51
N HIS A 4 -3.31 -11.87 -17.56
CA HIS A 4 -1.91 -12.27 -17.74
C HIS A 4 -1.78 -13.79 -17.97
N LEU A 5 -2.48 -14.59 -17.18
CA LEU A 5 -2.50 -16.05 -17.35
C LEU A 5 -3.12 -16.46 -18.69
N SER A 6 -4.16 -15.75 -19.13
CA SER A 6 -4.78 -15.97 -20.46
C SER A 6 -3.78 -15.69 -21.58
N ASN A 7 -3.02 -14.61 -21.49
CA ASN A 7 -2.00 -14.27 -22.47
C ASN A 7 -0.86 -15.31 -22.49
N LEU A 8 -0.41 -15.76 -21.32
CA LEU A 8 0.60 -16.83 -21.23
C LEU A 8 0.11 -18.12 -21.88
N ARG A 9 -1.15 -18.52 -21.65
CA ARG A 9 -1.75 -19.70 -22.28
C ARG A 9 -1.81 -19.58 -23.81
N GLN A 10 -2.16 -18.40 -24.34
CA GLN A 10 -2.16 -18.13 -25.78
C GLN A 10 -0.76 -18.25 -26.40
N LEU A 11 0.28 -17.95 -25.63
CA LEU A 11 1.68 -18.10 -26.03
C LEU A 11 2.22 -19.53 -25.83
N GLY A 12 1.38 -20.50 -25.43
CA GLY A 12 1.79 -21.88 -25.21
C GLY A 12 2.49 -22.13 -23.87
N VAL A 13 2.46 -21.17 -22.95
CA VAL A 13 3.02 -21.33 -21.60
C VAL A 13 1.94 -21.86 -20.68
N TYR A 14 2.09 -23.09 -20.23
CA TYR A 14 1.11 -23.80 -19.38
C TYR A 14 1.61 -24.03 -17.95
N ASN A 15 2.92 -24.00 -17.74
CA ASN A 15 3.54 -24.21 -16.43
C ASN A 15 4.18 -22.91 -15.96
N TYR A 16 3.77 -22.43 -14.79
CA TYR A 16 4.33 -21.24 -14.17
C TYR A 16 4.43 -21.43 -12.66
N MET A 17 5.43 -20.85 -12.09
CA MET A 17 5.61 -20.78 -10.66
C MET A 17 5.20 -19.40 -10.18
N LEU A 18 4.29 -19.36 -9.23
CA LEU A 18 3.94 -18.12 -8.55
C LEU A 18 4.90 -17.91 -7.38
N SER A 19 5.47 -16.74 -7.30
CA SER A 19 6.33 -16.41 -6.19
C SER A 19 6.02 -14.99 -5.72
N TRP A 20 6.25 -14.75 -4.44
CA TRP A 20 6.07 -13.49 -3.75
C TRP A 20 4.68 -12.87 -3.83
N THR A 21 3.94 -13.09 -2.79
CA THR A 21 2.79 -12.27 -2.46
C THR A 21 3.27 -11.15 -1.54
N LEU A 22 3.43 -9.95 -2.07
CA LEU A 22 3.58 -8.77 -1.23
C LEU A 22 2.28 -8.57 -0.46
N GLY A 23 2.27 -8.89 0.83
CA GLY A 23 1.13 -8.70 1.69
C GLY A 23 0.42 -9.97 2.16
N GLY A 24 0.91 -11.15 1.83
CA GLY A 24 0.48 -12.37 2.49
C GLY A 24 -0.84 -12.97 2.03
N TRP A 25 -1.40 -13.77 2.89
CA TRP A 25 -2.62 -14.55 2.73
C TRP A 25 -3.76 -13.95 3.57
N PRO A 26 -5.02 -13.96 3.13
CA PRO A 26 -5.55 -14.51 1.88
C PRO A 26 -5.32 -13.63 0.66
N SER A 27 -5.26 -14.22 -0.53
CA SER A 27 -5.00 -13.50 -1.78
C SER A 27 -6.04 -13.84 -2.85
N LEU A 28 -6.82 -12.82 -3.25
CA LEU A 28 -7.74 -12.92 -4.39
C LEU A 28 -7.02 -13.37 -5.68
N SER A 29 -5.77 -12.96 -5.86
CA SER A 29 -4.96 -13.33 -7.03
C SER A 29 -4.66 -14.82 -7.07
N LEU A 30 -4.42 -15.46 -5.93
CA LEU A 30 -4.20 -16.91 -5.84
C LEU A 30 -5.49 -17.67 -6.10
N ASP A 31 -6.63 -17.20 -5.58
CA ASP A 31 -7.93 -17.81 -5.84
C ASP A 31 -8.27 -17.76 -7.33
N LEU A 32 -8.07 -16.62 -7.98
CA LEU A 32 -8.26 -16.45 -9.42
C LEU A 32 -7.30 -17.33 -10.25
N THR A 33 -6.06 -17.50 -9.79
CA THR A 33 -5.10 -18.39 -10.45
C THR A 33 -5.55 -19.84 -10.37
N ASN A 34 -6.06 -20.27 -9.22
CA ASN A 34 -6.60 -21.61 -9.04
C ASN A 34 -7.85 -21.85 -9.92
N ALA A 35 -8.76 -20.88 -9.96
CA ALA A 35 -9.95 -20.92 -10.83
C ALA A 35 -9.56 -21.02 -12.32
N PHE A 36 -8.60 -20.21 -12.75
CA PHE A 36 -8.06 -20.25 -14.10
C PHE A 36 -7.44 -21.61 -14.43
N GLY A 37 -6.67 -22.18 -13.51
CA GLY A 37 -6.08 -23.53 -13.65
C GLY A 37 -7.12 -24.62 -13.82
N LYS A 38 -8.29 -24.49 -13.19
CA LYS A 38 -9.46 -25.38 -13.34
C LYS A 38 -10.30 -25.13 -14.58
N GLY A 39 -9.96 -24.13 -15.38
CA GLY A 39 -10.71 -23.77 -16.59
C GLY A 39 -11.99 -22.96 -16.32
N GLU A 40 -12.15 -22.41 -15.11
CA GLU A 40 -13.26 -21.52 -14.80
C GLU A 40 -13.05 -20.17 -15.51
N ASP A 41 -14.11 -19.63 -16.14
CA ASP A 41 -14.07 -18.27 -16.67
C ASP A 41 -14.24 -17.24 -15.55
N LEU A 42 -13.79 -16.00 -15.83
CA LEU A 42 -13.74 -14.95 -14.82
C LEU A 42 -15.13 -14.57 -14.29
N ASP A 43 -16.14 -14.49 -15.19
CA ASP A 43 -17.50 -14.09 -14.82
C ASP A 43 -18.19 -15.18 -14.01
N GLY A 44 -18.05 -16.43 -14.44
CA GLY A 44 -18.54 -17.58 -13.71
C GLY A 44 -17.93 -17.69 -12.33
N TRP A 45 -16.62 -17.44 -12.21
CA TRP A 45 -15.96 -17.44 -10.90
C TRP A 45 -16.51 -16.35 -9.96
N TYR A 46 -16.71 -15.10 -10.46
CA TYR A 46 -17.30 -14.04 -9.64
C TYR A 46 -18.72 -14.36 -9.22
N CYS A 47 -19.56 -14.83 -10.14
CA CYS A 47 -20.95 -15.22 -9.84
C CYS A 47 -21.01 -16.35 -8.80
N LYS A 48 -20.17 -17.37 -8.94
CA LYS A 48 -20.08 -18.49 -8.00
C LYS A 48 -19.61 -18.07 -6.61
N THR A 49 -18.65 -17.13 -6.55
CA THR A 49 -18.00 -16.72 -5.30
C THR A 49 -18.81 -15.69 -4.52
N PHE A 50 -19.46 -14.74 -5.20
CA PHE A 50 -20.10 -13.57 -4.59
C PHE A 50 -21.59 -13.44 -4.89
N GLY A 51 -22.19 -14.42 -5.60
CA GLY A 51 -23.63 -14.46 -5.86
C GLY A 51 -24.17 -13.17 -6.49
N GLU A 52 -25.20 -12.62 -5.89
CA GLU A 52 -25.86 -11.38 -6.34
C GLU A 52 -24.95 -10.14 -6.27
N ASN A 53 -23.93 -10.16 -5.42
CA ASN A 53 -22.99 -9.06 -5.26
C ASN A 53 -21.80 -9.12 -6.25
N ALA A 54 -21.74 -10.14 -7.11
CA ALA A 54 -20.62 -10.39 -8.02
C ALA A 54 -20.23 -9.16 -8.87
N SER A 55 -21.21 -8.48 -9.43
CA SER A 55 -20.99 -7.29 -10.28
C SER A 55 -20.35 -6.14 -9.49
N ALA A 56 -20.84 -5.87 -8.28
CA ALA A 56 -20.32 -4.80 -7.43
C ALA A 56 -18.90 -5.11 -6.94
N ILE A 57 -18.63 -6.35 -6.53
CA ILE A 57 -17.30 -6.77 -6.08
C ILE A 57 -16.29 -6.75 -7.24
N ARG A 58 -16.72 -7.19 -8.43
CA ARG A 58 -15.89 -7.10 -9.64
C ARG A 58 -15.52 -5.66 -9.97
N GLU A 59 -16.48 -4.73 -9.89
CA GLU A 59 -16.22 -3.31 -10.12
C GLU A 59 -15.25 -2.74 -9.07
N ALA A 60 -15.40 -3.11 -7.80
CA ALA A 60 -14.46 -2.70 -6.76
C ALA A 60 -13.03 -3.19 -7.06
N VAL A 61 -12.87 -4.48 -7.40
CA VAL A 61 -11.57 -5.04 -7.78
C VAL A 61 -11.01 -4.37 -9.04
N ARG A 62 -11.87 -4.04 -10.03
CA ARG A 62 -11.45 -3.28 -11.21
C ARG A 62 -10.87 -1.91 -10.84
N LEU A 63 -11.50 -1.19 -9.91
CA LEU A 63 -11.01 0.10 -9.41
C LEU A 63 -9.66 -0.05 -8.71
N LEU A 64 -9.48 -1.07 -7.87
CA LEU A 64 -8.19 -1.39 -7.24
C LEU A 64 -7.10 -1.62 -8.30
N CYS A 65 -7.41 -2.41 -9.33
CA CYS A 65 -6.49 -2.66 -10.43
C CYS A 65 -6.18 -1.39 -11.25
N CYS A 66 -7.17 -0.52 -11.48
CA CYS A 66 -6.99 0.76 -12.16
C CYS A 66 -6.12 1.71 -11.32
N GLY A 67 -6.30 1.71 -10.00
CA GLY A 67 -5.41 2.42 -9.09
C GLY A 67 -3.97 1.97 -9.27
N PHE A 68 -3.72 0.67 -9.18
CA PHE A 68 -2.38 0.11 -9.28
C PHE A 68 -1.68 0.35 -10.63
N LYS A 69 -2.42 0.53 -11.73
CA LYS A 69 -1.84 0.92 -13.03
C LYS A 69 -1.11 2.27 -13.01
N ASN A 70 -1.40 3.11 -12.03
CA ASN A 70 -0.74 4.40 -11.85
C ASN A 70 0.53 4.29 -10.99
N TYR A 71 0.86 3.12 -10.44
CA TYR A 71 2.05 2.96 -9.62
C TYR A 71 3.32 3.27 -10.43
N PRO A 72 4.15 4.25 -10.00
CA PRO A 72 5.40 4.61 -10.66
C PRO A 72 6.47 3.54 -10.38
N PHE A 73 6.40 2.43 -11.13
CA PHE A 73 7.24 1.27 -10.89
C PHE A 73 8.71 1.55 -11.18
N SER A 74 9.55 1.26 -10.21
CA SER A 74 11.01 1.17 -10.36
C SER A 74 11.55 0.14 -9.37
N LEU A 75 12.76 -0.37 -9.57
CA LEU A 75 13.37 -1.29 -8.62
C LEU A 75 13.65 -0.61 -7.27
N SER A 76 14.15 0.62 -7.28
CA SER A 76 14.32 1.40 -6.06
C SER A 76 12.97 1.67 -5.37
N GLY A 77 11.94 2.08 -6.11
CA GLY A 77 10.59 2.21 -5.57
C GLY A 77 10.02 0.92 -5.02
N LEU A 78 10.40 -0.24 -5.57
CA LEU A 78 9.95 -1.53 -5.07
C LEU A 78 10.62 -1.91 -3.73
N TYR A 79 11.94 -1.71 -3.61
CA TYR A 79 12.72 -2.22 -2.49
C TYR A 79 13.04 -1.16 -1.43
N ASP A 80 13.24 0.10 -1.82
CA ASP A 80 13.77 1.15 -0.95
C ASP A 80 12.68 2.12 -0.45
N SER A 81 11.46 2.02 -0.98
CA SER A 81 10.41 2.98 -0.63
C SER A 81 9.74 2.67 0.72
N PRO A 82 9.17 3.69 1.35
CA PRO A 82 8.53 3.58 2.66
C PRO A 82 7.39 2.57 2.75
N LYS A 83 6.71 2.24 1.63
CA LYS A 83 5.61 1.26 1.63
C LYS A 83 6.02 -0.11 2.18
N ASN A 84 7.28 -0.50 2.05
CA ASN A 84 7.77 -1.78 2.56
C ASN A 84 7.72 -1.84 4.09
N HIS A 85 7.74 -0.69 4.74
CA HIS A 85 7.67 -0.54 6.18
C HIS A 85 6.38 0.17 6.62
N GLY A 86 5.56 0.56 5.67
CA GLY A 86 4.33 1.31 5.91
C GLY A 86 4.58 2.54 6.79
N TYR A 87 3.72 2.74 7.75
CA TYR A 87 3.85 3.86 8.71
C TYR A 87 4.87 3.62 9.83
N ALA A 88 5.58 2.50 9.86
CA ALA A 88 6.53 2.19 10.93
C ALA A 88 7.81 3.04 10.87
N ASN A 89 8.14 3.60 9.72
CA ASN A 89 9.32 4.46 9.56
C ASN A 89 9.21 5.73 10.41
N LEU A 90 10.25 6.04 11.17
CA LEU A 90 10.37 7.30 11.88
C LEU A 90 10.76 8.41 10.91
N TRP A 91 10.19 9.60 11.11
CA TRP A 91 10.50 10.78 10.32
C TRP A 91 11.38 11.75 11.11
N HIS A 92 12.23 12.49 10.40
CA HIS A 92 13.17 13.46 10.98
C HIS A 92 13.20 14.72 10.13
N PHE A 93 13.31 15.89 10.77
CA PHE A 93 13.50 17.17 10.04
C PHE A 93 14.94 17.29 9.51
N GLU A 94 15.90 16.85 10.30
CA GLU A 94 17.29 16.78 9.88
C GLU A 94 17.49 15.53 9.02
N ARG A 95 18.50 15.56 8.17
CA ARG A 95 18.93 14.38 7.43
C ARG A 95 19.66 13.46 8.41
N GLU A 96 19.13 12.28 8.63
CA GLU A 96 19.80 11.24 9.40
C GLU A 96 20.14 10.06 8.48
N GLU A 97 21.35 9.54 8.60
CA GLU A 97 21.70 8.26 8.01
C GLU A 97 21.09 7.17 8.89
N ILE A 98 19.97 6.61 8.44
CA ILE A 98 19.36 5.46 9.10
C ILE A 98 20.08 4.22 8.60
N PRO A 99 20.56 3.33 9.50
CA PRO A 99 21.23 2.11 9.08
C PRO A 99 20.32 1.28 8.19
N SER A 100 20.91 0.74 7.13
CA SER A 100 20.24 -0.14 6.19
C SER A 100 19.51 -1.25 6.94
N MET A 101 18.22 -1.33 6.74
CA MET A 101 17.45 -2.51 7.03
C MET A 101 17.56 -3.46 5.83
N MET A 102 17.29 -4.71 5.96
CA MET A 102 17.59 -5.83 5.06
C MET A 102 17.60 -5.57 3.53
N VAL A 103 16.94 -4.54 3.04
CA VAL A 103 16.84 -4.18 1.61
C VAL A 103 16.80 -2.68 1.36
N SER A 104 16.84 -1.81 2.35
CA SER A 104 16.76 -0.39 2.11
C SER A 104 17.78 0.39 2.92
N PHE A 105 18.24 1.43 2.31
CA PHE A 105 19.13 2.42 2.84
C PHE A 105 18.33 3.56 3.45
N SER A 106 18.88 4.57 3.90
CA SER A 106 18.25 5.72 4.51
C SER A 106 16.86 6.09 3.95
N PHE A 107 15.80 5.97 4.75
CA PHE A 107 14.42 6.37 4.38
C PHE A 107 14.22 7.89 4.42
N ASP A 108 15.28 8.64 4.53
CA ASP A 108 15.21 10.06 4.79
C ASP A 108 15.33 10.92 3.53
N ASP A 109 15.70 10.31 2.43
CA ASP A 109 15.87 10.96 1.14
C ASP A 109 14.98 10.36 0.06
N TYR A 110 13.90 11.08 -0.29
CA TYR A 110 12.93 10.63 -1.29
C TYR A 110 13.58 10.32 -2.65
N GLU A 111 14.69 10.93 -3.01
CA GLU A 111 15.40 10.68 -4.27
C GLU A 111 15.87 9.23 -4.39
N GLN A 112 16.04 8.52 -3.28
CA GLN A 112 16.48 7.13 -3.28
C GLN A 112 15.44 6.18 -3.86
N TRP A 113 14.14 6.48 -3.72
CA TRP A 113 13.08 5.59 -4.18
C TRP A 113 12.24 6.10 -5.36
N LEU A 114 12.42 7.34 -5.80
CA LEU A 114 11.72 7.84 -6.99
C LEU A 114 12.09 7.06 -8.26
N GLY A 115 13.29 6.48 -8.31
CA GLY A 115 13.80 5.85 -9.52
C GLY A 115 13.98 6.88 -10.65
N PRO A 116 13.49 6.59 -11.87
CA PRO A 116 13.66 7.51 -13.01
C PRO A 116 12.62 8.64 -13.04
N TYR A 117 11.72 8.73 -12.04
CA TYR A 117 10.60 9.67 -12.08
C TYR A 117 10.97 11.01 -11.44
N PRO A 118 10.67 12.16 -12.10
CA PRO A 118 10.65 13.44 -11.42
C PRO A 118 9.65 13.44 -10.25
N TYR A 119 9.95 14.21 -9.21
CA TYR A 119 9.12 14.29 -8.00
C TYR A 119 7.63 14.55 -8.31
N GLU A 120 7.34 15.54 -9.16
CA GLU A 120 5.97 15.93 -9.50
C GLU A 120 5.21 14.81 -10.22
N VAL A 121 5.91 14.06 -11.08
CA VAL A 121 5.34 12.91 -11.78
C VAL A 121 5.02 11.80 -10.79
N TYR A 122 5.98 11.46 -9.91
CA TYR A 122 5.81 10.43 -8.88
C TYR A 122 4.62 10.75 -7.97
N VAL A 123 4.58 11.96 -7.41
CA VAL A 123 3.51 12.43 -6.52
C VAL A 123 2.16 12.42 -7.23
N SER A 124 2.10 12.89 -8.49
CA SER A 124 0.86 12.87 -9.29
C SER A 124 0.35 11.45 -9.53
N GLN A 125 1.23 10.52 -9.86
CA GLN A 125 0.87 9.12 -10.07
C GLN A 125 0.41 8.45 -8.77
N MET A 126 1.11 8.68 -7.66
CA MET A 126 0.70 8.16 -6.36
C MET A 126 -0.66 8.69 -5.91
N LYS A 127 -0.97 9.98 -6.15
CA LYS A 127 -2.31 10.54 -5.89
C LYS A 127 -3.40 9.82 -6.69
N LYS A 128 -3.18 9.56 -7.97
CA LYS A 128 -4.14 8.80 -8.81
C LYS A 128 -4.34 7.38 -8.29
N LEU A 129 -3.24 6.71 -7.93
CA LEU A 129 -3.28 5.38 -7.32
C LEU A 129 -4.16 5.38 -6.07
N LEU A 130 -3.88 6.29 -5.14
CA LEU A 130 -4.62 6.37 -3.88
C LEU A 130 -6.10 6.68 -4.10
N THR A 131 -6.43 7.65 -4.98
CA THR A 131 -7.81 8.03 -5.28
C THR A 131 -8.64 6.88 -5.83
N GLU A 132 -8.12 6.15 -6.82
CA GLU A 132 -8.84 5.02 -7.41
C GLU A 132 -8.93 3.83 -6.45
N THR A 133 -7.88 3.57 -5.69
CA THR A 133 -7.88 2.49 -4.68
C THR A 133 -8.90 2.78 -3.58
N GLU A 134 -8.99 4.01 -3.10
CA GLU A 134 -9.96 4.40 -2.08
C GLU A 134 -11.41 4.23 -2.56
N ARG A 135 -11.69 4.56 -3.81
CA ARG A 135 -13.02 4.30 -4.43
C ARG A 135 -13.36 2.80 -4.42
N GLY A 136 -12.40 1.94 -4.76
CA GLY A 136 -12.58 0.49 -4.70
C GLY A 136 -12.84 0.00 -3.28
N ILE A 137 -12.08 0.48 -2.30
CA ILE A 137 -12.26 0.15 -0.89
C ILE A 137 -13.64 0.60 -0.39
N ALA A 138 -14.06 1.82 -0.72
CA ALA A 138 -15.37 2.35 -0.32
C ALA A 138 -16.54 1.52 -0.90
N LEU A 139 -16.36 0.93 -2.07
CA LEU A 139 -17.35 0.03 -2.65
C LEU A 139 -17.39 -1.31 -1.89
N LEU A 140 -16.24 -1.89 -1.56
CA LEU A 140 -16.15 -3.13 -0.76
C LEU A 140 -16.71 -2.96 0.65
N GLU A 141 -16.56 -1.77 1.24
CA GLU A 141 -17.06 -1.43 2.58
C GLU A 141 -18.56 -1.74 2.75
N ARG A 142 -19.34 -1.60 1.67
CA ARG A 142 -20.79 -1.83 1.67
C ARG A 142 -21.18 -3.31 1.82
N TYR A 143 -20.26 -4.21 1.49
CA TYR A 143 -20.47 -5.65 1.43
C TYR A 143 -19.58 -6.44 2.40
N LYS A 144 -18.84 -5.77 3.25
CA LYS A 144 -17.87 -6.40 4.17
C LYS A 144 -18.49 -7.26 5.28
N SER A 145 -19.82 -7.33 5.36
CA SER A 145 -20.49 -8.32 6.20
C SER A 145 -20.31 -9.76 5.71
N GLU A 146 -19.98 -9.94 4.43
CA GLU A 146 -19.61 -11.22 3.86
C GLU A 146 -18.12 -11.51 4.12
N GLU A 147 -17.81 -12.70 4.65
CA GLU A 147 -16.46 -13.08 5.08
C GLU A 147 -15.42 -12.87 3.97
N LYS A 148 -15.71 -13.36 2.76
CA LYS A 148 -14.78 -13.22 1.64
C LYS A 148 -14.55 -11.76 1.19
N VAL A 149 -15.62 -10.95 1.23
CA VAL A 149 -15.51 -9.51 0.91
C VAL A 149 -14.79 -8.78 2.02
N PHE A 150 -15.00 -9.15 3.29
CA PHE A 150 -14.26 -8.61 4.41
C PHE A 150 -12.76 -8.82 4.26
N GLU A 151 -12.32 -10.01 3.87
CA GLU A 151 -10.91 -10.32 3.61
C GLU A 151 -10.32 -9.41 2.52
N ILE A 152 -11.02 -9.26 1.40
CA ILE A 152 -10.58 -8.41 0.27
C ILE A 152 -10.52 -6.95 0.71
N TRP A 153 -11.54 -6.46 1.41
CA TRP A 153 -11.61 -5.10 1.93
C TRP A 153 -10.47 -4.80 2.91
N LEU A 154 -10.24 -5.71 3.84
CA LEU A 154 -9.23 -5.57 4.88
C LEU A 154 -7.83 -5.52 4.25
N TYR A 155 -7.55 -6.46 3.34
CA TYR A 155 -6.28 -6.49 2.61
C TYR A 155 -6.07 -5.25 1.76
N ALA A 156 -7.05 -4.85 0.96
CA ALA A 156 -6.98 -3.65 0.13
C ALA A 156 -6.75 -2.38 0.98
N SER A 157 -7.39 -2.31 2.16
CA SER A 157 -7.23 -1.19 3.09
C SER A 157 -5.81 -1.11 3.67
N VAL A 158 -5.19 -2.25 4.00
CA VAL A 158 -3.80 -2.28 4.48
C VAL A 158 -2.83 -1.89 3.37
N VAL A 159 -2.99 -2.45 2.17
CA VAL A 159 -2.14 -2.11 1.00
C VAL A 159 -2.26 -0.63 0.65
N TYR A 160 -3.48 -0.07 0.67
CA TYR A 160 -3.69 1.35 0.49
C TYR A 160 -2.85 2.19 1.47
N LEU A 161 -2.86 1.82 2.76
CA LEU A 161 -2.10 2.55 3.78
C LEU A 161 -0.59 2.46 3.58
N HIS A 162 -0.08 1.35 3.03
CA HIS A 162 1.34 1.24 2.67
C HIS A 162 1.70 2.21 1.52
N PHE A 163 0.86 2.33 0.50
CA PHE A 163 1.06 3.32 -0.56
C PHE A 163 0.84 4.75 -0.08
N ALA A 164 -0.07 4.97 0.87
CA ALA A 164 -0.25 6.27 1.49
C ALA A 164 1.00 6.69 2.28
N ALA A 165 1.62 5.77 3.03
CA ALA A 165 2.88 6.03 3.71
C ALA A 165 4.01 6.40 2.73
N ASP A 166 4.06 5.72 1.58
CA ASP A 166 5.01 6.02 0.49
C ASP A 166 4.83 7.45 -0.03
N TYR A 167 3.60 7.81 -0.37
CA TYR A 167 3.26 9.15 -0.81
C TYR A 167 3.56 10.22 0.24
N GLU A 168 3.09 10.02 1.46
CA GLU A 168 3.20 11.01 2.53
C GLU A 168 4.66 11.24 2.93
N GLN A 169 5.46 10.18 3.06
CA GLN A 169 6.89 10.33 3.36
C GLN A 169 7.66 10.99 2.22
N THR A 170 7.30 10.70 0.96
CA THR A 170 7.88 11.38 -0.20
C THR A 170 7.62 12.89 -0.14
N VAL A 171 6.36 13.28 0.11
CA VAL A 171 5.98 14.70 0.23
C VAL A 171 6.67 15.35 1.43
N PHE A 172 6.67 14.70 2.59
CA PHE A 172 7.36 15.21 3.79
C PHE A 172 8.85 15.41 3.54
N SER A 173 9.53 14.44 2.96
CA SER A 173 10.97 14.49 2.68
C SER A 173 11.33 15.60 1.69
N PHE A 174 10.45 15.92 0.75
CA PHE A 174 10.60 17.06 -0.15
C PHE A 174 10.40 18.38 0.59
N LEU A 175 9.28 18.54 1.31
CA LEU A 175 8.90 19.79 1.96
C LEU A 175 9.85 20.18 3.09
N LYS A 176 10.39 19.22 3.84
CA LYS A 176 11.29 19.49 4.97
C LYS A 176 12.59 20.19 4.57
N ARG A 177 12.96 20.17 3.28
CA ARG A 177 14.13 20.89 2.77
C ARG A 177 14.00 22.41 2.93
N ASP A 178 12.77 22.90 3.01
CA ASP A 178 12.46 24.33 3.25
C ASP A 178 11.28 24.48 4.23
N ILE A 179 11.52 24.06 5.47
CA ILE A 179 10.51 23.96 6.54
C ILE A 179 9.78 25.30 6.76
N ARG A 180 10.48 26.44 6.65
CA ARG A 180 9.90 27.74 6.95
C ARG A 180 8.84 28.15 5.93
N ASN A 181 9.08 27.83 4.66
CA ASN A 181 8.16 28.14 3.59
C ASN A 181 6.98 27.15 3.49
N TYR A 182 7.20 25.88 3.93
CA TYR A 182 6.20 24.82 3.83
C TYR A 182 5.64 24.35 5.18
N LYS A 183 5.67 25.21 6.19
CA LYS A 183 5.26 24.86 7.58
C LYS A 183 3.82 24.30 7.64
N LYS A 184 2.88 24.91 6.90
CA LYS A 184 1.48 24.50 6.86
C LYS A 184 1.33 23.10 6.23
N GLU A 185 1.89 22.91 5.03
CA GLU A 185 1.83 21.67 4.27
C GLU A 185 2.51 20.51 5.03
N ILE A 186 3.61 20.80 5.71
CA ILE A 186 4.27 19.83 6.60
C ILE A 186 3.34 19.43 7.74
N GLY A 187 2.64 20.38 8.36
CA GLY A 187 1.66 20.10 9.40
C GLY A 187 0.51 19.21 8.92
N GLU A 188 0.02 19.45 7.71
CA GLU A 188 -1.01 18.62 7.06
C GLU A 188 -0.51 17.20 6.81
N VAL A 189 0.68 17.03 6.26
CA VAL A 189 1.28 15.69 6.00
C VAL A 189 1.54 14.92 7.29
N LEU A 190 2.03 15.59 8.35
CA LEU A 190 2.19 14.97 9.67
C LEU A 190 0.85 14.48 10.24
N SER A 191 -0.23 15.21 9.97
CA SER A 191 -1.57 14.81 10.41
C SER A 191 -2.12 13.64 9.63
N LEU A 192 -1.91 13.60 8.32
CA LEU A 192 -2.26 12.45 7.48
C LEU A 192 -1.52 11.18 7.93
N ALA A 193 -0.21 11.28 8.17
CA ALA A 193 0.59 10.15 8.64
C ALA A 193 0.16 9.65 10.03
N GLU A 194 -0.26 10.56 10.94
CA GLU A 194 -0.81 10.20 12.23
C GLU A 194 -2.13 9.41 12.07
N GLU A 195 -3.03 9.91 11.23
CA GLU A 195 -4.32 9.29 10.96
C GLU A 195 -4.16 7.91 10.30
N GLY A 196 -3.30 7.81 9.29
CA GLY A 196 -2.97 6.55 8.63
C GLY A 196 -2.34 5.53 9.57
N THR A 197 -1.43 5.96 10.46
CA THR A 197 -0.83 5.10 11.48
C THR A 197 -1.89 4.53 12.43
N LYS A 198 -2.81 5.36 12.92
CA LYS A 198 -3.93 4.93 13.78
C LYS A 198 -4.86 3.96 13.06
N ARG A 199 -5.16 4.25 11.80
CA ARG A 199 -5.99 3.37 10.96
C ARG A 199 -5.34 2.01 10.74
N LEU A 200 -4.04 1.97 10.43
CA LEU A 200 -3.31 0.70 10.28
C LEU A 200 -3.33 -0.12 11.57
N MET A 201 -3.11 0.52 12.72
CA MET A 201 -3.23 -0.16 14.03
C MET A 201 -4.62 -0.73 14.28
N ALA A 202 -5.67 -0.04 13.86
CA ALA A 202 -7.05 -0.53 14.01
C ALA A 202 -7.31 -1.74 13.10
N LEU A 203 -6.85 -1.70 11.85
CA LEU A 203 -6.99 -2.81 10.90
C LEU A 203 -6.23 -4.06 11.37
N GLN A 204 -5.03 -3.91 11.90
CA GLN A 204 -4.24 -5.02 12.44
C GLN A 204 -4.91 -5.75 13.61
N LYS A 205 -5.78 -5.08 14.36
CA LYS A 205 -6.56 -5.73 15.44
C LYS A 205 -7.66 -6.63 14.90
N LEU A 206 -8.14 -6.39 13.68
CA LEU A 206 -9.19 -7.19 13.05
C LEU A 206 -8.63 -8.51 12.52
N ASP A 207 -7.42 -8.49 12.01
CA ASP A 207 -6.71 -9.70 11.60
C ASP A 207 -5.20 -9.55 11.84
N GLY A 208 -4.68 -10.29 12.81
CA GLY A 208 -3.25 -10.31 13.14
C GLY A 208 -2.34 -10.91 12.05
N LYS A 209 -2.90 -11.45 10.96
CA LYS A 209 -2.13 -12.01 9.84
C LYS A 209 -1.82 -10.96 8.77
N ILE A 210 -2.59 -9.87 8.71
CA ILE A 210 -2.44 -8.87 7.68
C ILE A 210 -1.18 -8.04 7.91
N GLY A 211 -0.40 -7.87 6.86
CA GLY A 211 0.88 -7.19 6.89
C GLY A 211 2.04 -8.07 7.37
N TYR A 212 1.81 -9.35 7.63
CA TYR A 212 2.85 -10.32 8.00
C TYR A 212 3.33 -11.14 6.81
N GLU A 213 3.92 -10.51 5.87
CA GLU A 213 4.83 -11.20 4.97
C GLU A 213 6.08 -11.56 5.79
N ALA A 214 6.57 -12.77 5.61
CA ALA A 214 7.58 -13.35 6.50
C ALA A 214 8.88 -12.52 6.63
N SER A 215 9.25 -11.79 5.60
CA SER A 215 10.43 -10.92 5.59
C SER A 215 10.21 -9.56 6.26
N ASN A 216 8.98 -9.09 6.38
CA ASN A 216 8.66 -7.71 6.76
C ASN A 216 7.81 -7.60 8.04
N HIS A 217 7.32 -8.69 8.61
CA HIS A 217 6.33 -8.66 9.70
C HIS A 217 6.76 -7.86 10.94
N TYR A 218 8.05 -7.78 11.24
CA TYR A 218 8.56 -7.05 12.41
C TYR A 218 8.50 -5.53 12.26
N PHE A 219 8.30 -5.00 11.05
CA PHE A 219 8.14 -3.56 10.82
C PHE A 219 6.73 -3.05 11.10
N TYR A 220 5.74 -3.95 11.11
CA TYR A 220 4.34 -3.59 11.25
C TYR A 220 3.78 -3.87 12.63
N THR A 221 4.63 -4.13 13.62
CA THR A 221 4.15 -4.42 14.98
C THR A 221 3.47 -3.21 15.58
N THR A 222 2.48 -3.46 16.44
CA THR A 222 1.79 -2.40 17.19
C THR A 222 2.78 -1.51 17.96
N ARG A 223 3.91 -2.06 18.41
CA ARG A 223 4.96 -1.33 19.09
C ARG A 223 5.58 -0.28 18.16
N ASN A 224 6.01 -0.67 16.97
CA ASN A 224 6.64 0.22 16.01
C ASN A 224 5.69 1.34 15.57
N LEU A 225 4.40 1.03 15.38
CA LEU A 225 3.39 2.04 15.06
C LEU A 225 3.14 3.02 16.21
N LYS A 226 3.22 2.57 17.48
CA LYS A 226 3.16 3.48 18.64
C LYS A 226 4.38 4.39 18.70
N GLU A 227 5.57 3.87 18.42
CA GLU A 227 6.79 4.66 18.32
C GLU A 227 6.69 5.71 17.21
N LYS A 228 6.10 5.35 16.06
CA LYS A 228 5.78 6.30 14.99
C LYS A 228 4.85 7.41 15.45
N LEU A 229 3.77 7.10 16.17
CA LEU A 229 2.86 8.12 16.69
C LEU A 229 3.58 9.11 17.62
N LEU A 230 4.43 8.62 18.52
CA LEU A 230 5.23 9.49 19.40
C LEU A 230 6.21 10.36 18.60
N ASN A 231 6.80 9.80 17.56
CA ASN A 231 7.66 10.55 16.64
C ASN A 231 6.89 11.70 15.95
N LEU A 232 5.70 11.42 15.41
CA LEU A 232 4.88 12.42 14.75
C LEU A 232 4.42 13.54 15.70
N TYR A 233 4.07 13.21 16.96
CA TYR A 233 3.73 14.22 17.97
C TYR A 233 4.92 15.14 18.25
N ARG A 234 6.10 14.59 18.45
CA ARG A 234 7.34 15.38 18.66
C ARG A 234 7.68 16.28 17.48
N LEU A 235 7.48 15.78 16.25
CA LEU A 235 7.67 16.60 15.05
C LEU A 235 6.68 17.75 14.98
N LYS A 236 5.40 17.54 15.31
CA LYS A 236 4.40 18.61 15.37
C LYS A 236 4.74 19.68 16.41
N GLU A 237 5.15 19.26 17.59
CA GLU A 237 5.63 20.19 18.64
C GLU A 237 6.83 21.01 18.16
N LYS A 238 7.83 20.34 17.59
CA LYS A 238 9.01 21.01 17.02
C LYS A 238 8.63 21.96 15.87
N LEU A 239 7.71 21.56 15.00
CA LEU A 239 7.22 22.42 13.90
C LEU A 239 6.56 23.69 14.44
N ASN A 240 5.80 23.60 15.53
CA ASN A 240 5.13 24.75 16.14
C ASN A 240 6.12 25.73 16.78
N SER A 241 7.29 25.26 17.19
CA SER A 241 8.36 26.07 17.80
C SER A 241 9.27 26.76 16.78
N LEU A 242 9.20 26.41 15.51
CA LEU A 242 9.90 27.05 14.38
C LEU A 242 9.14 28.27 13.87
#